data_bc2f863ecec91588bd0302418312aca7
#
_entry.id   bc2f863ecec91588bd0302418312aca7
#
_cell.length_a   1.000
_cell.length_b   1.000
_cell.length_c   1.000
_cell.angle_alpha   90.00
_cell.angle_beta   90.00
_cell.angle_gamma   90.00
#
_symmetry.space_group_name_H-M   'P 1'
#
loop_
_entity.id
_entity.type
_entity.pdbx_description
1 polymer ?
#
loop_
_entity_poly.entity_id
_entity_poly.type
_entity_poly.pdbx_seq_one_letter_code
_entity_poly.pdbx_strand_id
1 'polypeptide(L)'
;MPLTTTALKKSLEHGDHLRSAIATARPSPDSNEAGHRILFLDLENAAANGVRRELEEMGHKTAWIGLASEERAGLAFQPDLIVINPDASIGNRHAFIALLDKEQFSGTLTLLRPSVHFRDAIALAEQSGIDHVDWLDAPYSAQDIVDRLAHIVRQPHDGDTGDRHFLSWLIQQGRLLPNLTHEFHEKRSLHDDGIAGYETLTRLRNRPSLNPEHIFAPSTILSLEVAATSLAVEAAARLLAALEAEGRPVPIAVNCSAAVLAHPDFLAAMPILLRRHNVAPGMLGIELTEISYSGLDGRLLENMRELATMGIPISLDDFGKGATNFDRISDLPVSEVKIDRKIFQKCRKGEFPPSLLKEIIDYCRSRSIGTVIEGIETADDLVLAKSLGTDCGQGFYWGKPVPIESIVPHHGA
;
A
#
# COMPACT_ATOMS: atom_id res chain seq x y z
N MET A 1 -41.12 8.36 -31.13
CA MET A 1 -41.82 9.58 -30.67
C MET A 1 -40.81 10.51 -30.08
N PRO A 2 -40.68 11.75 -30.53
CA PRO A 2 -39.69 12.69 -29.99
C PRO A 2 -40.13 13.17 -28.62
N LEU A 3 -39.18 13.17 -27.66
CA LEU A 3 -39.30 13.71 -26.32
C LEU A 3 -39.63 15.20 -26.38
N THR A 4 -40.69 15.60 -25.70
CA THR A 4 -41.28 16.93 -25.71
C THR A 4 -40.33 17.97 -25.07
N THR A 5 -40.26 19.13 -25.67
CA THR A 5 -39.49 20.33 -25.30
C THR A 5 -39.63 20.76 -23.82
N THR A 6 -40.65 20.26 -23.13
CA THR A 6 -40.93 20.54 -21.74
C THR A 6 -40.05 19.77 -20.74
N ALA A 7 -39.55 18.56 -21.10
CA ALA A 7 -38.64 17.78 -20.29
C ALA A 7 -37.23 18.38 -20.34
N LEU A 8 -36.80 18.88 -21.50
CA LEU A 8 -35.50 19.57 -21.66
C LEU A 8 -35.46 20.91 -20.90
N LYS A 9 -36.57 21.66 -20.84
CA LYS A 9 -36.62 22.91 -20.07
C LYS A 9 -36.52 22.66 -18.54
N LYS A 10 -37.17 21.65 -18.02
CA LYS A 10 -37.06 21.31 -16.60
C LYS A 10 -35.65 20.85 -16.19
N SER A 11 -34.96 20.14 -17.05
CA SER A 11 -33.59 19.72 -16.82
C SER A 11 -32.60 20.89 -16.84
N LEU A 12 -32.84 21.89 -17.70
CA LEU A 12 -32.04 23.11 -17.79
C LEU A 12 -32.24 24.05 -16.58
N GLU A 13 -33.48 24.15 -16.07
CA GLU A 13 -33.80 24.96 -14.89
C GLU A 13 -33.18 24.40 -13.60
N HIS A 14 -33.05 23.07 -13.46
CA HIS A 14 -32.34 22.45 -12.34
C HIS A 14 -30.82 22.65 -12.46
N GLY A 15 -30.25 22.61 -13.67
CA GLY A 15 -28.83 22.88 -13.90
C GLY A 15 -28.43 24.34 -13.57
N ASP A 16 -29.33 25.30 -13.81
CA ASP A 16 -29.06 26.72 -13.53
C ASP A 16 -29.18 27.04 -12.02
N HIS A 17 -30.01 26.36 -11.27
CA HIS A 17 -30.03 26.48 -9.81
C HIS A 17 -28.76 25.95 -9.16
N LEU A 18 -28.21 24.83 -9.65
CA LEU A 18 -26.91 24.30 -9.18
C LEU A 18 -25.78 25.28 -9.57
N ARG A 19 -25.77 25.80 -10.78
CA ARG A 19 -24.78 26.80 -11.23
C ARG A 19 -24.82 28.06 -10.39
N SER A 20 -25.99 28.53 -10.00
CA SER A 20 -26.15 29.71 -9.12
C SER A 20 -25.66 29.45 -7.71
N ALA A 21 -25.87 28.26 -7.17
CA ALA A 21 -25.36 27.87 -5.84
C ALA A 21 -23.83 27.67 -5.81
N ILE A 22 -23.25 27.23 -6.93
CA ILE A 22 -21.80 27.00 -7.08
C ILE A 22 -21.06 28.31 -7.34
N ALA A 23 -21.64 29.27 -8.08
CA ALA A 23 -20.99 30.54 -8.46
C ALA A 23 -20.80 31.51 -7.26
N THR A 24 -21.49 31.32 -6.15
CA THR A 24 -21.38 32.18 -4.95
C THR A 24 -20.35 31.73 -3.94
N ALA A 25 -19.65 30.61 -4.15
CA ALA A 25 -18.68 30.05 -3.21
C ALA A 25 -17.27 29.95 -3.82
N ARG A 26 -16.63 31.07 -4.10
CA ARG A 26 -15.16 31.09 -4.24
C ARG A 26 -14.54 31.47 -2.89
N PRO A 27 -13.85 30.59 -2.18
CA PRO A 27 -12.98 31.00 -1.09
C PRO A 27 -11.65 31.50 -1.65
N SER A 28 -11.05 32.49 -0.97
CA SER A 28 -9.69 32.96 -1.22
C SER A 28 -8.67 31.87 -0.83
N PRO A 29 -7.45 31.85 -1.42
CA PRO A 29 -6.49 30.76 -1.28
C PRO A 29 -5.76 30.67 0.07
N ASP A 30 -6.15 31.42 1.09
CA ASP A 30 -5.38 31.57 2.34
C ASP A 30 -6.17 31.22 3.62
N SER A 31 -6.94 30.12 3.64
CA SER A 31 -7.49 29.63 4.91
C SER A 31 -7.30 28.12 5.06
N ASN A 32 -6.50 27.75 6.03
CA ASN A 32 -6.19 26.38 6.48
C ASN A 32 -7.39 25.66 7.14
N GLU A 33 -8.62 26.16 6.95
CA GLU A 33 -9.88 25.67 7.55
C GLU A 33 -11.00 25.39 6.52
N ALA A 34 -10.71 25.39 5.24
CA ALA A 34 -11.73 25.06 4.25
C ALA A 34 -11.92 23.55 4.14
N GLY A 35 -13.08 23.04 4.53
CA GLY A 35 -13.45 21.64 4.37
C GLY A 35 -13.36 21.18 2.91
N HIS A 36 -12.94 19.93 2.68
CA HIS A 36 -12.79 19.33 1.35
C HIS A 36 -14.13 19.14 0.65
N ARG A 37 -14.11 19.06 -0.69
CA ARG A 37 -15.27 18.81 -1.54
C ARG A 37 -15.24 17.33 -1.99
N ILE A 38 -16.25 16.58 -1.59
CA ILE A 38 -16.34 15.13 -1.78
C ILE A 38 -17.53 14.82 -2.67
N LEU A 39 -17.26 14.17 -3.80
CA LEU A 39 -18.29 13.75 -4.74
C LEU A 39 -18.51 12.25 -4.64
N PHE A 40 -19.77 11.85 -4.39
CA PHE A 40 -20.18 10.46 -4.40
C PHE A 40 -20.90 10.12 -5.70
N LEU A 41 -20.48 9.03 -6.33
CA LEU A 41 -21.02 8.55 -7.58
C LEU A 41 -21.73 7.21 -7.39
N ASP A 42 -23.00 7.16 -7.76
CA ASP A 42 -23.85 5.97 -7.81
C ASP A 42 -23.90 5.16 -6.48
N LEU A 43 -23.99 5.89 -5.36
CA LEU A 43 -23.93 5.35 -4.00
C LEU A 43 -25.23 5.61 -3.19
N GLU A 44 -26.38 5.70 -3.85
CA GLU A 44 -27.66 5.93 -3.18
C GLU A 44 -28.08 4.75 -2.29
N ASN A 45 -27.56 4.70 -1.07
CA ASN A 45 -28.05 3.81 -0.03
C ASN A 45 -28.06 4.48 1.35
N ALA A 46 -28.77 3.90 2.31
CA ALA A 46 -28.96 4.47 3.65
C ALA A 46 -27.63 4.64 4.40
N ALA A 47 -26.64 3.75 4.21
CA ALA A 47 -25.34 3.82 4.85
C ALA A 47 -24.52 5.01 4.32
N ALA A 48 -24.47 5.19 3.01
CA ALA A 48 -23.77 6.31 2.39
C ALA A 48 -24.40 7.67 2.75
N ASN A 49 -25.72 7.73 2.93
CA ASN A 49 -26.40 8.94 3.42
C ASN A 49 -26.02 9.29 4.87
N GLY A 50 -25.77 8.28 5.72
CA GLY A 50 -25.24 8.47 7.07
C GLY A 50 -23.84 9.08 7.05
N VAL A 51 -22.94 8.45 6.31
CA VAL A 51 -21.55 8.92 6.13
C VAL A 51 -21.51 10.36 5.57
N ARG A 52 -22.36 10.67 4.61
CA ARG A 52 -22.45 12.03 4.06
C ARG A 52 -22.80 13.06 5.11
N ARG A 53 -23.81 12.78 5.96
CA ARG A 53 -24.23 13.70 7.02
C ARG A 53 -23.08 13.94 8.01
N GLU A 54 -22.37 12.89 8.41
CA GLU A 54 -21.22 13.00 9.30
C GLU A 54 -20.10 13.86 8.68
N LEU A 55 -19.81 13.70 7.38
CA LEU A 55 -18.83 14.52 6.68
C LEU A 55 -19.25 16.01 6.62
N GLU A 56 -20.52 16.28 6.40
CA GLU A 56 -21.08 17.65 6.42
C GLU A 56 -20.98 18.28 7.83
N GLU A 57 -21.21 17.49 8.89
CA GLU A 57 -21.03 17.90 10.29
C GLU A 57 -19.55 18.16 10.63
N MET A 58 -18.63 17.46 9.98
CA MET A 58 -17.17 17.69 10.07
C MET A 58 -16.71 18.91 9.25
N GLY A 59 -17.60 19.60 8.55
CA GLY A 59 -17.30 20.82 7.78
C GLY A 59 -16.90 20.56 6.33
N HIS A 60 -17.02 19.33 5.82
CA HIS A 60 -16.77 19.03 4.41
C HIS A 60 -18.00 19.33 3.56
N LYS A 61 -17.79 19.60 2.27
CA LYS A 61 -18.89 19.77 1.29
C LYS A 61 -19.07 18.49 0.52
N THR A 62 -20.31 17.98 0.46
CA THR A 62 -20.62 16.75 -0.27
C THR A 62 -21.56 17.02 -1.44
N ALA A 63 -21.37 16.28 -2.52
CA ALA A 63 -22.30 16.24 -3.64
C ALA A 63 -22.53 14.79 -4.06
N TRP A 64 -23.67 14.57 -4.71
CA TRP A 64 -24.11 13.25 -5.12
C TRP A 64 -24.58 13.26 -6.57
N ILE A 65 -24.14 12.27 -7.36
CA ILE A 65 -24.54 12.15 -8.76
C ILE A 65 -24.79 10.69 -9.13
N GLY A 66 -25.89 10.42 -9.84
CA GLY A 66 -26.07 9.17 -10.57
C GLY A 66 -25.33 9.21 -11.91
N LEU A 67 -24.63 8.13 -12.25
CA LEU A 67 -23.80 8.04 -13.45
C LEU A 67 -24.55 8.16 -14.79
N ALA A 68 -25.86 8.27 -14.78
CA ALA A 68 -26.66 8.16 -16.02
C ALA A 68 -26.92 9.48 -16.75
N SER A 69 -26.76 10.66 -16.14
CA SER A 69 -27.25 11.90 -16.77
C SER A 69 -26.57 13.22 -16.36
N GLU A 70 -25.70 13.24 -15.35
CA GLU A 70 -25.20 14.50 -14.76
C GLU A 70 -23.67 14.56 -14.59
N GLU A 71 -22.94 13.79 -15.35
CA GLU A 71 -21.48 13.61 -15.22
C GLU A 71 -20.70 14.94 -15.23
N ARG A 72 -21.08 15.88 -16.11
CA ARG A 72 -20.43 17.19 -16.17
C ARG A 72 -20.82 18.13 -15.04
N ALA A 73 -22.01 17.98 -14.48
CA ALA A 73 -22.45 18.78 -13.33
C ALA A 73 -21.62 18.46 -12.08
N GLY A 74 -21.22 17.19 -11.92
CA GLY A 74 -20.36 16.79 -10.81
C GLY A 74 -18.95 17.34 -10.86
N LEU A 75 -18.38 17.43 -12.03
CA LEU A 75 -17.04 18.03 -12.18
C LEU A 75 -17.07 19.55 -12.02
N ALA A 76 -18.21 20.21 -12.30
CA ALA A 76 -18.41 21.62 -11.97
C ALA A 76 -18.38 21.88 -10.45
N PHE A 77 -18.59 20.87 -9.62
CA PHE A 77 -18.41 20.91 -8.16
C PHE A 77 -16.93 21.02 -7.77
N GLN A 78 -16.00 20.74 -8.70
CA GLN A 78 -14.55 20.72 -8.48
C GLN A 78 -14.18 19.87 -7.25
N PRO A 79 -14.48 18.56 -7.23
CA PRO A 79 -14.24 17.72 -6.08
C PRO A 79 -12.73 17.54 -5.83
N ASP A 80 -12.35 17.49 -4.55
CA ASP A 80 -11.02 17.09 -4.13
C ASP A 80 -10.91 15.55 -4.04
N LEU A 81 -12.05 14.89 -3.78
CA LEU A 81 -12.18 13.44 -3.69
C LEU A 81 -13.45 13.00 -4.41
N ILE A 82 -13.34 11.94 -5.21
CA ILE A 82 -14.47 11.25 -5.84
C ILE A 82 -14.54 9.84 -5.29
N VAL A 83 -15.68 9.45 -4.73
CA VAL A 83 -15.94 8.08 -4.24
C VAL A 83 -16.90 7.39 -5.22
N ILE A 84 -16.49 6.26 -5.79
CA ILE A 84 -17.29 5.50 -6.77
C ILE A 84 -17.45 4.03 -6.36
N ASN A 85 -18.64 3.47 -6.59
CA ASN A 85 -18.84 2.04 -6.56
C ASN A 85 -18.48 1.43 -7.94
N PRO A 86 -17.44 0.58 -8.04
CA PRO A 86 -17.04 -0.02 -9.31
C PRO A 86 -18.08 -0.96 -9.93
N ASP A 87 -19.06 -1.43 -9.15
CA ASP A 87 -20.15 -2.29 -9.64
C ASP A 87 -21.33 -1.52 -10.24
N ALA A 88 -21.31 -0.18 -10.11
CA ALA A 88 -22.24 0.67 -10.84
C ALA A 88 -22.06 0.48 -12.37
N SER A 89 -23.11 0.70 -13.13
CA SER A 89 -23.27 0.38 -14.57
C SER A 89 -21.97 0.55 -15.39
N ILE A 90 -21.42 -0.54 -15.93
CA ILE A 90 -20.10 -0.66 -16.53
C ILE A 90 -19.86 0.38 -17.64
N GLY A 91 -20.86 0.63 -18.51
CA GLY A 91 -20.73 1.58 -19.62
C GLY A 91 -20.58 3.03 -19.18
N ASN A 92 -21.29 3.42 -18.13
CA ASN A 92 -21.24 4.78 -17.60
C ASN A 92 -19.94 5.05 -16.83
N ARG A 93 -19.39 4.05 -16.15
CA ARG A 93 -18.11 4.14 -15.47
C ARG A 93 -16.95 4.45 -16.43
N HIS A 94 -16.88 3.75 -17.56
CA HIS A 94 -15.85 4.01 -18.58
C HIS A 94 -15.95 5.43 -19.14
N ALA A 95 -17.16 5.88 -19.46
CA ALA A 95 -17.39 7.22 -19.96
C ALA A 95 -17.02 8.29 -18.92
N PHE A 96 -17.32 8.04 -17.65
CA PHE A 96 -16.99 8.95 -16.55
C PHE A 96 -15.49 9.05 -16.32
N ILE A 97 -14.78 7.93 -16.24
CA ILE A 97 -13.31 7.93 -16.04
C ILE A 97 -12.61 8.61 -17.21
N ALA A 98 -13.04 8.36 -18.45
CA ALA A 98 -12.53 9.07 -19.63
C ALA A 98 -12.85 10.58 -19.60
N LEU A 99 -13.95 10.98 -18.96
CA LEU A 99 -14.29 12.39 -18.78
C LEU A 99 -13.37 13.05 -17.74
N LEU A 100 -12.97 12.36 -16.68
CA LEU A 100 -12.03 12.85 -15.67
C LEU A 100 -10.68 13.24 -16.31
N ASP A 101 -10.16 12.38 -17.20
CA ASP A 101 -8.95 12.67 -17.98
C ASP A 101 -9.14 13.90 -18.87
N LYS A 102 -10.23 13.93 -19.64
CA LYS A 102 -10.53 15.05 -20.56
C LYS A 102 -10.64 16.40 -19.84
N GLU A 103 -11.21 16.40 -18.64
CA GLU A 103 -11.39 17.61 -17.82
C GLU A 103 -10.18 17.85 -16.88
N GLN A 104 -9.10 17.06 -17.03
CA GLN A 104 -7.87 17.17 -16.25
C GLN A 104 -8.11 17.17 -14.72
N PHE A 105 -8.88 16.19 -14.25
CA PHE A 105 -9.16 16.04 -12.83
C PHE A 105 -7.87 15.77 -12.05
N SER A 106 -7.60 16.61 -11.08
CA SER A 106 -6.39 16.56 -10.23
C SER A 106 -6.64 16.08 -8.79
N GLY A 107 -7.87 15.67 -8.48
CA GLY A 107 -8.22 15.11 -7.16
C GLY A 107 -7.99 13.60 -7.09
N THR A 108 -8.40 12.99 -5.98
CA THR A 108 -8.31 11.54 -5.79
C THR A 108 -9.59 10.82 -6.19
N LEU A 109 -9.45 9.73 -6.93
CA LEU A 109 -10.52 8.78 -7.23
C LEU A 109 -10.46 7.60 -6.25
N THR A 110 -11.47 7.46 -5.40
CA THR A 110 -11.57 6.35 -4.44
C THR A 110 -12.60 5.33 -4.89
N LEU A 111 -12.18 4.08 -5.02
CA LEU A 111 -13.00 2.95 -5.43
C LEU A 111 -13.46 2.16 -4.21
N LEU A 112 -14.73 1.74 -4.19
CA LEU A 112 -15.26 0.91 -3.10
C LEU A 112 -14.99 -0.57 -3.34
N ARG A 113 -14.66 -1.30 -2.27
CA ARG A 113 -14.54 -2.77 -2.22
C ARG A 113 -15.53 -3.37 -1.20
N PRO A 114 -15.94 -4.65 -1.29
CA PRO A 114 -15.59 -5.57 -2.37
C PRO A 114 -16.36 -5.25 -3.66
N SER A 115 -15.71 -5.45 -4.80
CA SER A 115 -16.32 -5.27 -6.12
C SER A 115 -15.68 -6.23 -7.11
N VAL A 116 -16.50 -6.88 -7.93
CA VAL A 116 -16.02 -7.78 -9.01
C VAL A 116 -15.31 -7.02 -10.13
N HIS A 117 -15.61 -5.73 -10.28
CA HIS A 117 -15.04 -4.85 -11.31
C HIS A 117 -13.96 -3.89 -10.78
N PHE A 118 -13.52 -4.10 -9.55
CA PHE A 118 -12.56 -3.22 -8.89
C PHE A 118 -11.25 -3.06 -9.69
N ARG A 119 -10.69 -4.17 -10.17
CA ARG A 119 -9.43 -4.15 -10.94
C ARG A 119 -9.56 -3.49 -12.29
N ASP A 120 -10.66 -3.75 -13.00
CA ASP A 120 -10.93 -3.12 -14.28
C ASP A 120 -11.10 -1.61 -14.13
N ALA A 121 -11.72 -1.17 -13.03
CA ALA A 121 -11.88 0.25 -12.74
C ALA A 121 -10.55 0.95 -12.41
N ILE A 122 -9.66 0.30 -11.67
CA ILE A 122 -8.30 0.82 -11.42
C ILE A 122 -7.54 0.93 -12.75
N ALA A 123 -7.43 -0.17 -13.49
CA ALA A 123 -6.69 -0.19 -14.76
C ALA A 123 -7.18 0.89 -15.73
N LEU A 124 -8.50 1.11 -15.77
CA LEU A 124 -9.09 2.14 -16.61
C LEU A 124 -8.75 3.55 -16.12
N ALA A 125 -8.84 3.82 -14.82
CA ALA A 125 -8.54 5.12 -14.23
C ALA A 125 -7.09 5.54 -14.53
N GLU A 126 -6.17 4.59 -14.42
CA GLU A 126 -4.76 4.82 -14.73
C GLU A 126 -4.48 5.00 -16.21
N GLN A 127 -5.10 4.19 -17.08
CA GLN A 127 -5.02 4.37 -18.54
C GLN A 127 -5.54 5.74 -18.97
N SER A 128 -6.45 6.32 -18.20
CA SER A 128 -7.01 7.65 -18.40
C SER A 128 -6.23 8.76 -17.68
N GLY A 129 -5.02 8.51 -17.20
CA GLY A 129 -4.16 9.55 -16.63
C GLY A 129 -4.61 10.12 -15.28
N ILE A 130 -5.43 9.38 -14.52
CA ILE A 130 -5.82 9.80 -13.17
C ILE A 130 -4.69 9.47 -12.20
N ASP A 131 -4.01 10.50 -11.71
CA ASP A 131 -2.79 10.37 -10.91
C ASP A 131 -3.00 9.76 -9.52
N HIS A 132 -4.18 9.95 -8.95
CA HIS A 132 -4.48 9.51 -7.58
C HIS A 132 -5.69 8.58 -7.57
N VAL A 133 -5.45 7.28 -7.52
CA VAL A 133 -6.48 6.24 -7.36
C VAL A 133 -6.26 5.52 -6.03
N ASP A 134 -7.31 5.47 -5.20
CA ASP A 134 -7.30 4.80 -3.90
C ASP A 134 -8.53 3.90 -3.75
N TRP A 135 -8.70 3.21 -2.63
CA TRP A 135 -9.87 2.39 -2.35
C TRP A 135 -10.29 2.43 -0.89
N LEU A 136 -11.58 2.16 -0.67
CA LEU A 136 -12.19 1.96 0.65
C LEU A 136 -12.90 0.62 0.71
N ASP A 137 -12.69 -0.09 1.81
CA ASP A 137 -13.42 -1.33 2.09
C ASP A 137 -14.76 -1.04 2.76
N ALA A 138 -15.82 -1.67 2.27
CA ALA A 138 -17.12 -1.58 2.91
C ALA A 138 -17.22 -2.60 4.07
N PRO A 139 -17.85 -2.26 5.20
CA PRO A 139 -18.43 -0.95 5.52
C PRO A 139 -17.38 0.10 5.87
N TYR A 140 -17.56 1.33 5.41
CA TYR A 140 -16.68 2.47 5.67
C TYR A 140 -17.41 3.57 6.46
N SER A 141 -16.65 4.37 7.20
CA SER A 141 -17.12 5.51 7.99
C SER A 141 -16.74 6.85 7.35
N ALA A 142 -17.27 7.94 7.87
CA ALA A 142 -16.82 9.29 7.50
C ALA A 142 -15.33 9.50 7.83
N GLN A 143 -14.87 8.95 8.95
CA GLN A 143 -13.46 9.05 9.35
C GLN A 143 -12.52 8.37 8.36
N ASP A 144 -12.88 7.20 7.81
CA ASP A 144 -12.09 6.52 6.78
C ASP A 144 -11.91 7.39 5.53
N ILE A 145 -12.93 8.17 5.15
CA ILE A 145 -12.86 9.13 4.05
C ILE A 145 -11.96 10.32 4.41
N VAL A 146 -12.09 10.87 5.62
CA VAL A 146 -11.26 11.98 6.10
C VAL A 146 -9.79 11.58 6.17
N ASP A 147 -9.49 10.37 6.61
CA ASP A 147 -8.13 9.84 6.66
C ASP A 147 -7.50 9.77 5.25
N ARG A 148 -8.29 9.39 4.23
CA ARG A 148 -7.85 9.44 2.82
C ARG A 148 -7.56 10.86 2.37
N LEU A 149 -8.41 11.82 2.69
CA LEU A 149 -8.15 13.23 2.39
C LEU A 149 -6.88 13.75 3.06
N ALA A 150 -6.59 13.35 4.29
CA ALA A 150 -5.37 13.73 4.99
C ALA A 150 -4.09 13.20 4.31
N HIS A 151 -4.17 12.06 3.63
CA HIS A 151 -3.07 11.53 2.81
C HIS A 151 -2.83 12.36 1.54
N ILE A 152 -3.89 12.86 0.92
CA ILE A 152 -3.81 13.68 -0.30
C ILE A 152 -3.06 15.00 -0.04
N VAL A 153 -3.36 15.64 1.07
CA VAL A 153 -2.78 16.96 1.44
C VAL A 153 -1.30 16.88 1.83
N ARG A 154 -0.78 15.70 2.16
CA ARG A 154 0.59 15.52 2.67
C ARG A 154 1.63 15.14 1.61
N GLN A 155 1.26 14.95 0.35
CA GLN A 155 2.23 14.62 -0.69
C GLN A 155 2.64 15.87 -1.47
N PRO A 156 3.93 16.25 -1.48
CA PRO A 156 4.41 17.30 -2.36
C PRO A 156 4.31 16.87 -3.82
N HIS A 157 3.81 17.73 -4.65
CA HIS A 157 3.46 17.52 -6.06
C HIS A 157 4.66 17.41 -7.05
N ASP A 158 5.90 17.16 -6.60
CA ASP A 158 7.07 17.17 -7.48
C ASP A 158 7.76 15.79 -7.54
N GLY A 159 7.54 15.05 -8.60
CA GLY A 159 8.31 13.88 -8.99
C GLY A 159 7.51 12.58 -9.25
N ASP A 160 6.32 12.45 -8.70
CA ASP A 160 5.59 11.18 -8.64
C ASP A 160 4.82 10.84 -9.96
N THR A 161 4.32 11.84 -10.68
CA THR A 161 3.57 11.66 -11.92
C THR A 161 4.43 11.04 -13.03
N GLY A 162 5.68 11.46 -13.16
CA GLY A 162 6.61 10.92 -14.16
C GLY A 162 6.96 9.45 -13.92
N ASP A 163 6.99 9.03 -12.66
CA ASP A 163 7.32 7.66 -12.27
C ASP A 163 6.16 6.71 -12.52
N ARG A 164 4.92 7.12 -12.25
CA ARG A 164 3.72 6.34 -12.54
C ARG A 164 3.49 6.15 -14.03
N HIS A 165 3.61 7.21 -14.84
CA HIS A 165 3.54 7.11 -16.29
C HIS A 165 4.60 6.15 -16.85
N PHE A 166 5.82 6.21 -16.33
CA PHE A 166 6.88 5.32 -16.74
C PHE A 166 6.60 3.85 -16.36
N LEU A 167 6.08 3.60 -15.17
CA LEU A 167 5.67 2.26 -14.75
C LEU A 167 4.52 1.72 -15.60
N SER A 168 3.47 2.52 -15.83
CA SER A 168 2.36 2.16 -16.70
C SER A 168 2.84 1.82 -18.11
N TRP A 169 3.76 2.61 -18.65
CA TRP A 169 4.38 2.32 -19.95
C TRP A 169 5.17 1.00 -19.93
N LEU A 170 5.99 0.74 -18.89
CA LEU A 170 6.71 -0.54 -18.75
C LEU A 170 5.77 -1.74 -18.68
N ILE A 171 4.65 -1.60 -17.95
CA ILE A 171 3.62 -2.64 -17.84
C ILE A 171 2.99 -2.92 -19.21
N GLN A 172 2.53 -1.88 -19.91
CA GLN A 172 1.91 -1.99 -21.24
C GLN A 172 2.85 -2.62 -22.25
N GLN A 173 4.14 -2.34 -22.17
CA GLN A 173 5.16 -2.92 -23.05
C GLN A 173 5.62 -4.33 -22.62
N GLY A 174 5.09 -4.89 -21.55
CA GLY A 174 5.57 -6.17 -20.98
C GLY A 174 7.01 -6.11 -20.48
N ARG A 175 7.50 -4.91 -20.16
CA ARG A 175 8.90 -4.65 -19.81
C ARG A 175 9.14 -4.46 -18.32
N LEU A 176 8.12 -4.48 -17.47
CA LEU A 176 8.33 -4.28 -16.03
C LEU A 176 9.22 -5.38 -15.44
N LEU A 177 8.84 -6.63 -15.55
CA LEU A 177 9.57 -7.75 -14.93
C LEU A 177 11.05 -7.84 -15.35
N PRO A 178 11.41 -7.69 -16.66
CA PRO A 178 12.82 -7.71 -17.07
C PRO A 178 13.65 -6.53 -16.55
N ASN A 179 13.00 -5.45 -16.11
CA ASN A 179 13.67 -4.27 -15.55
C ASN A 179 13.73 -4.28 -14.02
N LEU A 180 13.13 -5.26 -13.35
CA LEU A 180 13.30 -5.41 -11.91
C LEU A 180 14.71 -5.91 -11.58
N THR A 181 15.26 -5.35 -10.53
CA THR A 181 16.51 -5.77 -9.88
C THR A 181 16.27 -5.87 -8.38
N HIS A 182 17.19 -6.48 -7.66
CA HIS A 182 17.06 -6.68 -6.23
C HIS A 182 18.33 -6.22 -5.52
N GLU A 183 18.11 -5.50 -4.43
CA GLU A 183 19.12 -5.14 -3.44
C GLU A 183 18.80 -5.84 -2.14
N PHE A 184 19.77 -5.95 -1.29
CA PHE A 184 19.65 -6.64 -0.01
C PHE A 184 20.08 -5.71 1.12
N HIS A 185 19.21 -5.56 2.10
CA HIS A 185 19.47 -4.74 3.27
C HIS A 185 19.74 -5.64 4.47
N GLU A 186 20.89 -5.44 5.12
CA GLU A 186 21.27 -6.26 6.25
C GLU A 186 20.40 -6.00 7.49
N LYS A 187 20.04 -7.09 8.16
CA LYS A 187 19.42 -7.12 9.48
C LYS A 187 20.48 -7.55 10.49
N ARG A 188 20.67 -6.78 11.54
CA ARG A 188 21.71 -7.01 12.56
C ARG A 188 21.10 -7.50 13.86
N SER A 189 21.70 -8.51 14.46
CA SER A 189 21.43 -8.90 15.85
C SER A 189 21.93 -7.80 16.79
N LEU A 190 21.09 -7.38 17.72
CA LEU A 190 21.47 -6.39 18.72
C LEU A 190 22.12 -7.01 19.98
N HIS A 191 22.20 -8.35 20.02
CA HIS A 191 22.87 -9.09 21.09
C HIS A 191 24.38 -9.24 20.85
N ASP A 192 24.77 -9.59 19.62
CA ASP A 192 26.16 -9.89 19.26
C ASP A 192 26.73 -9.06 18.11
N ASP A 193 25.91 -8.13 17.60
CA ASP A 193 26.21 -7.26 16.44
C ASP A 193 26.50 -8.03 15.13
N GLY A 194 26.19 -9.32 15.06
CA GLY A 194 26.32 -10.16 13.87
C GLY A 194 25.22 -9.88 12.82
N ILE A 195 25.43 -10.33 11.59
CA ILE A 195 24.38 -10.33 10.56
C ILE A 195 23.35 -11.40 10.91
N ALA A 196 22.13 -10.99 11.21
CA ALA A 196 21.00 -11.88 11.53
C ALA A 196 20.23 -12.30 10.28
N GLY A 197 20.37 -11.59 9.17
CA GLY A 197 19.70 -11.87 7.91
C GLY A 197 19.77 -10.71 6.93
N TYR A 198 19.03 -10.84 5.83
CA TYR A 198 18.85 -9.79 4.85
C TYR A 198 17.38 -9.66 4.47
N GLU A 199 16.96 -8.45 4.13
CA GLU A 199 15.70 -8.17 3.46
C GLU A 199 15.95 -7.95 1.97
N THR A 200 15.14 -8.57 1.11
CA THR A 200 15.18 -8.40 -0.33
C THR A 200 14.32 -7.23 -0.75
N LEU A 201 14.93 -6.22 -1.34
CA LEU A 201 14.28 -5.01 -1.79
C LEU A 201 14.25 -4.93 -3.31
N THR A 202 13.05 -4.95 -3.89
CA THR A 202 12.88 -4.79 -5.33
C THR A 202 13.18 -3.37 -5.76
N ARG A 203 13.91 -3.21 -6.88
CA ARG A 203 14.28 -1.94 -7.48
C ARG A 203 13.99 -1.95 -8.98
N LEU A 204 13.88 -0.78 -9.56
CA LEU A 204 13.78 -0.62 -11.01
C LEU A 204 15.16 -0.23 -11.57
N ARG A 205 15.70 -1.03 -12.47
CA ARG A 205 17.08 -0.92 -12.99
C ARG A 205 17.47 0.49 -13.42
N ASN A 206 16.60 1.18 -14.15
CA ASN A 206 16.88 2.50 -14.70
C ASN A 206 16.39 3.65 -13.82
N ARG A 207 15.77 3.34 -12.67
CA ARG A 207 15.25 4.31 -11.70
C ARG A 207 15.33 3.75 -10.28
N PRO A 208 16.55 3.59 -9.75
CA PRO A 208 16.74 3.00 -8.41
C PRO A 208 16.17 3.87 -7.27
N SER A 209 15.94 5.16 -7.53
CA SER A 209 15.33 6.09 -6.59
C SER A 209 13.80 6.02 -6.56
N LEU A 210 13.19 5.31 -7.52
CA LEU A 210 11.74 5.13 -7.55
C LEU A 210 11.29 4.33 -6.32
N ASN A 211 10.29 4.87 -5.58
CA ASN A 211 9.76 4.18 -4.41
C ASN A 211 9.18 2.82 -4.83
N PRO A 212 9.67 1.69 -4.24
CA PRO A 212 9.16 0.36 -4.54
C PRO A 212 7.65 0.21 -4.34
N GLU A 213 7.05 0.96 -3.41
CA GLU A 213 5.60 0.97 -3.21
C GLU A 213 4.83 1.34 -4.48
N HIS A 214 5.42 2.14 -5.38
CA HIS A 214 4.81 2.46 -6.68
C HIS A 214 4.85 1.28 -7.65
N ILE A 215 5.83 0.38 -7.54
CA ILE A 215 5.92 -0.83 -8.37
C ILE A 215 4.78 -1.80 -8.03
N PHE A 216 4.43 -1.84 -6.75
CA PHE A 216 3.39 -2.71 -6.18
C PHE A 216 2.12 -1.94 -5.83
N ALA A 217 1.90 -0.76 -6.46
CA ALA A 217 0.68 -0.01 -6.30
C ALA A 217 -0.55 -0.87 -6.68
N PRO A 218 -1.73 -0.57 -6.15
CA PRO A 218 -2.97 -1.32 -6.40
C PRO A 218 -3.34 -1.50 -7.87
N SER A 219 -2.81 -0.66 -8.72
CA SER A 219 -2.88 -0.71 -10.17
C SER A 219 -2.13 -1.87 -10.81
N THR A 220 -1.14 -2.41 -10.13
CA THR A 220 -0.39 -3.55 -10.66
C THR A 220 -1.31 -4.77 -10.72
N ILE A 221 -1.46 -5.35 -11.90
CA ILE A 221 -2.24 -6.57 -12.11
C ILE A 221 -1.69 -7.65 -11.17
N LEU A 222 -2.54 -8.28 -10.37
CA LEU A 222 -2.10 -9.24 -9.33
C LEU A 222 -1.20 -10.34 -9.88
N SER A 223 -1.44 -10.84 -11.09
CA SER A 223 -0.57 -11.83 -11.72
C SER A 223 0.85 -11.29 -11.98
N LEU A 224 0.97 -10.00 -12.27
CA LEU A 224 2.26 -9.34 -12.44
C LEU A 224 2.97 -9.14 -11.09
N GLU A 225 2.21 -8.81 -10.06
CA GLU A 225 2.71 -8.70 -8.69
C GLU A 225 3.18 -10.07 -8.16
N VAL A 226 2.42 -11.15 -8.39
CA VAL A 226 2.82 -12.54 -8.11
C VAL A 226 4.13 -12.88 -8.82
N ALA A 227 4.25 -12.51 -10.11
CA ALA A 227 5.47 -12.77 -10.87
C ALA A 227 6.67 -11.96 -10.33
N ALA A 228 6.47 -10.69 -9.99
CA ALA A 228 7.50 -9.83 -9.41
C ALA A 228 7.98 -10.36 -8.04
N THR A 229 7.06 -10.77 -7.17
CA THR A 229 7.40 -11.39 -5.88
C THR A 229 8.13 -12.71 -6.07
N SER A 230 7.75 -13.51 -7.06
CA SER A 230 8.47 -14.75 -7.40
C SER A 230 9.91 -14.48 -7.85
N LEU A 231 10.16 -13.41 -8.60
CA LEU A 231 11.52 -12.98 -8.97
C LEU A 231 12.33 -12.53 -7.74
N ALA A 232 11.69 -11.88 -6.75
CA ALA A 232 12.35 -11.54 -5.49
C ALA A 232 12.72 -12.79 -4.69
N VAL A 233 11.85 -13.81 -4.65
CA VAL A 233 12.15 -15.14 -4.05
C VAL A 233 13.33 -15.80 -4.75
N GLU A 234 13.38 -15.77 -6.09
CA GLU A 234 14.53 -16.31 -6.85
C GLU A 234 15.82 -15.54 -6.56
N ALA A 235 15.76 -14.22 -6.39
CA ALA A 235 16.92 -13.41 -6.02
C ALA A 235 17.42 -13.74 -4.60
N ALA A 236 16.51 -13.87 -3.64
CA ALA A 236 16.82 -14.32 -2.28
C ALA A 236 17.47 -15.71 -2.28
N ALA A 237 16.92 -16.66 -3.04
CA ALA A 237 17.46 -18.00 -3.16
C ALA A 237 18.88 -18.03 -3.75
N ARG A 238 19.16 -17.15 -4.73
CA ARG A 238 20.53 -17.02 -5.28
C ARG A 238 21.51 -16.49 -4.24
N LEU A 239 21.14 -15.48 -3.45
CA LEU A 239 22.00 -14.97 -2.38
C LEU A 239 22.20 -16.05 -1.30
N LEU A 240 21.15 -16.76 -0.91
CA LEU A 240 21.26 -17.87 0.06
C LEU A 240 22.26 -18.93 -0.40
N ALA A 241 22.16 -19.39 -1.65
CA ALA A 241 23.09 -20.37 -2.20
C ALA A 241 24.55 -19.87 -2.20
N ALA A 242 24.75 -18.58 -2.50
CA ALA A 242 26.08 -17.98 -2.49
C ALA A 242 26.65 -17.88 -1.06
N LEU A 243 25.83 -17.46 -0.10
CA LEU A 243 26.23 -17.39 1.32
C LEU A 243 26.51 -18.77 1.91
N GLU A 244 25.74 -19.79 1.52
CA GLU A 244 25.97 -21.18 1.93
C GLU A 244 27.29 -21.71 1.39
N ALA A 245 27.62 -21.41 0.14
CA ALA A 245 28.91 -21.77 -0.46
C ALA A 245 30.11 -21.12 0.27
N GLU A 246 29.92 -19.95 0.88
CA GLU A 246 30.92 -19.29 1.72
C GLU A 246 30.90 -19.76 3.20
N GLY A 247 30.03 -20.68 3.56
CA GLY A 247 29.92 -21.20 4.92
C GLY A 247 29.33 -20.20 5.93
N ARG A 248 28.60 -19.18 5.47
CA ARG A 248 27.97 -18.16 6.32
C ARG A 248 26.49 -17.94 6.00
N PRO A 249 25.66 -19.02 5.93
CA PRO A 249 24.25 -18.89 5.61
C PRO A 249 23.51 -18.09 6.69
N VAL A 250 22.69 -17.13 6.25
CA VAL A 250 21.76 -16.38 7.10
C VAL A 250 20.40 -16.26 6.42
N PRO A 251 19.29 -16.15 7.17
CA PRO A 251 17.95 -16.03 6.60
C PRO A 251 17.80 -14.81 5.70
N ILE A 252 16.99 -14.92 4.65
CA ILE A 252 16.64 -13.81 3.78
C ILE A 252 15.14 -13.70 3.69
N ALA A 253 14.62 -12.49 3.89
CA ALA A 253 13.20 -12.21 3.82
C ALA A 253 12.83 -11.53 2.48
N VAL A 254 11.60 -11.75 2.04
CA VAL A 254 11.03 -11.20 0.81
C VAL A 254 9.70 -10.53 1.12
N ASN A 255 9.55 -9.29 0.69
CA ASN A 255 8.32 -8.52 0.81
C ASN A 255 7.19 -9.15 -0.04
N CYS A 256 6.01 -9.28 0.55
CA CYS A 256 4.83 -9.89 -0.07
C CYS A 256 3.57 -9.16 0.39
N SER A 257 2.71 -8.77 -0.55
CA SER A 257 1.40 -8.22 -0.19
C SER A 257 0.43 -9.32 0.25
N ALA A 258 -0.57 -8.95 1.03
CA ALA A 258 -1.65 -9.86 1.43
C ALA A 258 -2.37 -10.47 0.21
N ALA A 259 -2.51 -9.72 -0.88
CA ALA A 259 -3.15 -10.18 -2.10
C ALA A 259 -2.32 -11.27 -2.82
N VAL A 260 -0.99 -11.10 -2.87
CA VAL A 260 -0.08 -12.11 -3.42
C VAL A 260 -0.06 -13.35 -2.53
N LEU A 261 0.03 -13.17 -1.22
CA LEU A 261 0.04 -14.28 -0.27
C LEU A 261 -1.27 -15.09 -0.31
N ALA A 262 -2.41 -14.43 -0.56
CA ALA A 262 -3.70 -15.10 -0.76
C ALA A 262 -3.84 -15.77 -2.14
N HIS A 263 -2.91 -15.53 -3.07
CA HIS A 263 -3.00 -16.07 -4.43
C HIS A 263 -2.57 -17.54 -4.48
N PRO A 264 -3.39 -18.45 -5.05
CA PRO A 264 -3.10 -19.88 -5.04
C PRO A 264 -1.82 -20.23 -5.80
N ASP A 265 -1.51 -19.52 -6.89
CA ASP A 265 -0.32 -19.79 -7.70
C ASP A 265 0.97 -19.44 -6.94
N PHE A 266 0.96 -18.40 -6.10
CA PHE A 266 2.10 -18.05 -5.28
C PHE A 266 2.40 -19.14 -4.25
N LEU A 267 1.39 -19.56 -3.50
CA LEU A 267 1.54 -20.62 -2.50
C LEU A 267 2.01 -21.92 -3.13
N ALA A 268 1.42 -22.31 -4.27
CA ALA A 268 1.81 -23.53 -5.00
C ALA A 268 3.25 -23.47 -5.55
N ALA A 269 3.73 -22.27 -5.90
CA ALA A 269 5.10 -22.06 -6.41
C ALA A 269 6.16 -22.20 -5.31
N MET A 270 5.87 -21.86 -4.06
CA MET A 270 6.86 -21.82 -2.98
C MET A 270 7.64 -23.14 -2.79
N PRO A 271 7.01 -24.33 -2.66
CA PRO A 271 7.76 -25.56 -2.52
C PRO A 271 8.60 -25.90 -3.76
N ILE A 272 8.17 -25.45 -4.94
CA ILE A 272 8.91 -25.66 -6.19
C ILE A 272 10.17 -24.79 -6.21
N LEU A 273 10.04 -23.50 -5.85
CA LEU A 273 11.15 -22.56 -5.79
C LEU A 273 12.19 -23.00 -4.74
N LEU A 274 11.75 -23.37 -3.53
CA LEU A 274 12.65 -23.85 -2.47
C LEU A 274 13.44 -25.07 -2.93
N ARG A 275 12.78 -26.08 -3.52
CA ARG A 275 13.45 -27.28 -4.02
C ARG A 275 14.39 -26.99 -5.18
N ARG A 276 13.98 -26.14 -6.14
CA ARG A 276 14.80 -25.76 -7.30
C ARG A 276 16.14 -25.14 -6.91
N HIS A 277 16.14 -24.37 -5.85
CA HIS A 277 17.31 -23.66 -5.36
C HIS A 277 17.98 -24.32 -4.14
N ASN A 278 17.50 -25.50 -3.75
CA ASN A 278 17.97 -26.23 -2.56
C ASN A 278 17.97 -25.40 -1.28
N VAL A 279 16.94 -24.55 -1.10
CA VAL A 279 16.79 -23.67 0.06
C VAL A 279 16.03 -24.39 1.16
N ALA A 280 16.58 -24.40 2.36
CA ALA A 280 15.87 -24.86 3.55
C ALA A 280 14.72 -23.87 3.89
N PRO A 281 13.50 -24.35 4.19
CA PRO A 281 12.34 -23.46 4.42
C PRO A 281 12.59 -22.35 5.42
N GLY A 282 13.24 -22.62 6.53
CA GLY A 282 13.54 -21.62 7.57
C GLY A 282 14.55 -20.53 7.16
N MET A 283 15.20 -20.67 6.01
CA MET A 283 16.16 -19.70 5.49
C MET A 283 15.52 -18.67 4.56
N LEU A 284 14.30 -18.89 4.10
CA LEU A 284 13.52 -17.92 3.33
C LEU A 284 12.32 -17.46 4.17
N GLY A 285 12.23 -16.17 4.47
CA GLY A 285 11.12 -15.55 5.17
C GLY A 285 10.21 -14.75 4.24
N ILE A 286 8.98 -14.55 4.64
CA ILE A 286 8.02 -13.66 3.98
C ILE A 286 7.73 -12.49 4.91
N GLU A 287 7.97 -11.26 4.43
CA GLU A 287 7.58 -10.02 5.11
C GLU A 287 6.25 -9.55 4.57
N LEU A 288 5.23 -9.54 5.41
CA LEU A 288 3.88 -9.15 5.08
C LEU A 288 3.65 -7.72 5.57
N THR A 289 3.40 -6.81 4.65
CA THR A 289 3.04 -5.42 4.99
C THR A 289 1.75 -5.39 5.80
N GLU A 290 1.61 -4.40 6.69
CA GLU A 290 0.50 -4.29 7.65
C GLU A 290 -0.85 -4.63 7.01
N ILE A 291 -1.49 -5.66 7.55
CA ILE A 291 -2.79 -6.13 7.04
C ILE A 291 -3.85 -5.17 7.57
N SER A 292 -4.43 -4.37 6.69
CA SER A 292 -5.65 -3.63 7.01
C SER A 292 -6.72 -4.59 7.51
N TYR A 293 -7.27 -4.34 8.67
CA TYR A 293 -8.14 -5.25 9.45
C TYR A 293 -9.38 -5.75 8.73
N SER A 294 -9.87 -5.01 7.73
CA SER A 294 -10.99 -5.38 6.88
C SER A 294 -10.66 -6.51 5.86
N GLY A 295 -9.38 -6.87 5.71
CA GLY A 295 -8.91 -7.76 4.65
C GLY A 295 -8.32 -9.10 5.12
N LEU A 296 -8.50 -9.52 6.38
CA LEU A 296 -8.22 -10.91 6.77
C LEU A 296 -9.28 -11.82 6.15
N ASP A 297 -9.13 -12.07 4.85
CA ASP A 297 -9.81 -13.18 4.18
C ASP A 297 -9.37 -14.48 4.86
N GLY A 298 -10.30 -15.39 5.13
CA GLY A 298 -10.01 -16.71 5.68
C GLY A 298 -8.91 -17.42 4.91
N ARG A 299 -8.84 -17.22 3.60
CA ARG A 299 -7.81 -17.76 2.71
C ARG A 299 -6.40 -17.24 3.04
N LEU A 300 -6.25 -15.94 3.33
CA LEU A 300 -4.95 -15.39 3.72
C LEU A 300 -4.42 -16.07 4.97
N LEU A 301 -5.26 -16.22 6.00
CA LEU A 301 -4.88 -16.87 7.24
C LEU A 301 -4.57 -18.36 7.05
N GLU A 302 -5.33 -19.06 6.18
CA GLU A 302 -5.04 -20.44 5.80
C GLU A 302 -3.68 -20.56 5.11
N ASN A 303 -3.38 -19.70 4.15
CA ASN A 303 -2.11 -19.68 3.43
C ASN A 303 -0.93 -19.33 4.35
N MET A 304 -1.10 -18.41 5.29
CA MET A 304 -0.09 -18.12 6.32
C MET A 304 0.20 -19.36 7.19
N ARG A 305 -0.83 -20.08 7.60
CA ARG A 305 -0.67 -21.33 8.38
C ARG A 305 0.03 -22.43 7.56
N GLU A 306 -0.27 -22.51 6.28
CA GLU A 306 0.37 -23.47 5.37
C GLU A 306 1.87 -23.15 5.20
N LEU A 307 2.25 -21.89 4.99
CA LEU A 307 3.65 -21.46 4.97
C LEU A 307 4.38 -21.76 6.29
N ALA A 308 3.74 -21.45 7.42
CA ALA A 308 4.30 -21.78 8.73
C ALA A 308 4.49 -23.30 8.92
N THR A 309 3.55 -24.13 8.41
CA THR A 309 3.67 -25.60 8.41
C THR A 309 4.82 -26.08 7.51
N MET A 310 5.09 -25.37 6.42
CA MET A 310 6.27 -25.62 5.57
C MET A 310 7.58 -25.17 6.24
N GLY A 311 7.52 -24.52 7.40
CA GLY A 311 8.68 -23.95 8.10
C GLY A 311 9.17 -22.62 7.54
N ILE A 312 8.37 -21.92 6.74
CA ILE A 312 8.68 -20.60 6.20
C ILE A 312 8.27 -19.56 7.25
N PRO A 313 9.21 -18.79 7.82
CA PRO A 313 8.90 -17.75 8.80
C PRO A 313 8.15 -16.58 8.13
N ILE A 314 7.21 -16.00 8.86
CA ILE A 314 6.44 -14.85 8.41
C ILE A 314 6.71 -13.71 9.38
N SER A 315 7.16 -12.57 8.84
CA SER A 315 7.33 -11.30 9.57
C SER A 315 6.16 -10.38 9.26
N LEU A 316 5.66 -9.69 10.26
CA LEU A 316 4.71 -8.59 10.08
C LEU A 316 5.49 -7.29 9.96
N ASP A 317 5.40 -6.65 8.80
CA ASP A 317 6.09 -5.40 8.50
C ASP A 317 5.26 -4.17 8.85
N ASP A 318 5.92 -3.01 8.97
CA ASP A 318 5.30 -1.69 9.21
C ASP A 318 4.44 -1.61 10.49
N PHE A 319 4.74 -2.39 11.51
CA PHE A 319 3.96 -2.41 12.73
C PHE A 319 3.88 -1.04 13.40
N GLY A 320 2.63 -0.54 13.50
CA GLY A 320 2.30 0.73 14.16
C GLY A 320 2.08 1.91 13.23
N LYS A 321 2.06 1.73 11.91
CA LYS A 321 1.62 2.78 10.98
C LYS A 321 0.12 3.07 11.06
N GLY A 322 -0.68 2.12 11.56
CA GLY A 322 -2.14 2.19 11.63
C GLY A 322 -2.71 1.89 13.02
N ALA A 323 -4.00 1.62 13.10
CA ALA A 323 -4.68 1.17 14.33
C ALA A 323 -4.38 -0.31 14.60
N THR A 324 -3.12 -0.66 14.80
CA THR A 324 -2.70 -2.04 15.04
C THR A 324 -3.23 -2.53 16.38
N ASN A 325 -4.07 -3.53 16.34
CA ASN A 325 -4.65 -4.12 17.54
C ASN A 325 -3.77 -5.28 18.01
N PHE A 326 -3.10 -5.10 19.14
CA PHE A 326 -2.20 -6.09 19.77
C PHE A 326 -2.81 -7.48 19.93
N ASP A 327 -4.13 -7.53 20.20
CA ASP A 327 -4.83 -8.80 20.41
C ASP A 327 -4.74 -9.73 19.20
N ARG A 328 -4.50 -9.19 18.00
CA ARG A 328 -4.46 -9.98 16.77
C ARG A 328 -3.09 -10.54 16.41
N ILE A 329 -2.00 -9.96 16.89
CA ILE A 329 -0.66 -10.55 16.70
C ILE A 329 -0.66 -11.98 17.28
N SER A 330 -1.38 -12.21 18.38
CA SER A 330 -1.47 -13.54 19.01
C SER A 330 -2.17 -14.59 18.16
N ASP A 331 -3.02 -14.17 17.21
CA ASP A 331 -3.83 -15.07 16.39
C ASP A 331 -3.18 -15.38 15.03
N LEU A 332 -2.16 -14.59 14.66
CA LEU A 332 -1.43 -14.77 13.41
C LEU A 332 -0.24 -15.71 13.60
N PRO A 333 0.04 -16.59 12.63
CA PRO A 333 1.20 -17.48 12.66
C PRO A 333 2.48 -16.72 12.23
N VAL A 334 2.79 -15.62 12.93
CA VAL A 334 3.97 -14.79 12.66
C VAL A 334 5.10 -15.14 13.63
N SER A 335 6.32 -15.09 13.15
CA SER A 335 7.54 -15.38 13.92
C SER A 335 8.33 -14.10 14.26
N GLU A 336 8.02 -12.98 13.59
CA GLU A 336 8.74 -11.73 13.76
C GLU A 336 7.79 -10.53 13.54
N VAL A 337 8.05 -9.42 14.22
CA VAL A 337 7.38 -8.12 14.03
C VAL A 337 8.43 -7.05 13.81
N LYS A 338 8.31 -6.29 12.71
CA LYS A 338 9.17 -5.16 12.38
C LYS A 338 8.49 -3.87 12.84
N ILE A 339 9.14 -3.16 13.73
CA ILE A 339 8.66 -1.90 14.30
C ILE A 339 9.06 -0.77 13.35
N ASP A 340 8.04 -0.10 12.78
CA ASP A 340 8.21 0.94 11.78
C ASP A 340 9.10 2.09 12.26
N ARG A 341 9.95 2.56 11.36
CA ARG A 341 10.86 3.69 11.56
C ARG A 341 10.17 4.92 12.17
N LYS A 342 8.94 5.26 11.76
CA LYS A 342 8.26 6.47 12.23
C LYS A 342 7.92 6.38 13.72
N ILE A 343 7.51 5.21 14.20
CA ILE A 343 7.26 4.99 15.64
C ILE A 343 8.56 5.08 16.41
N PHE A 344 9.61 4.42 15.94
CA PHE A 344 10.91 4.50 16.56
C PHE A 344 11.44 5.93 16.61
N GLN A 345 11.31 6.71 15.53
CA GLN A 345 11.68 8.12 15.50
C GLN A 345 10.85 8.98 16.45
N LYS A 346 9.54 8.74 16.58
CA LYS A 346 8.69 9.40 17.59
C LYS A 346 9.15 9.08 19.01
N CYS A 347 9.51 7.83 19.25
CA CYS A 347 10.08 7.40 20.54
C CYS A 347 11.37 8.18 20.87
N ARG A 348 12.30 8.28 19.91
CA ARG A 348 13.53 9.07 20.04
C ARG A 348 13.30 10.54 20.33
N LYS A 349 12.26 11.14 19.74
CA LYS A 349 11.89 12.54 19.94
C LYS A 349 11.11 12.79 21.24
N GLY A 350 10.76 11.74 21.98
CA GLY A 350 9.89 11.83 23.16
C GLY A 350 8.40 12.05 22.86
N GLU A 351 8.00 11.92 21.58
CA GLU A 351 6.61 12.03 21.12
C GLU A 351 5.83 10.72 21.37
N PHE A 352 6.53 9.61 21.57
CA PHE A 352 5.99 8.30 21.92
C PHE A 352 6.77 7.74 23.10
N PRO A 353 6.10 7.27 24.18
CA PRO A 353 6.79 6.81 25.37
C PRO A 353 7.65 5.57 25.12
N PRO A 354 8.96 5.58 25.45
CA PRO A 354 9.82 4.39 25.34
C PRO A 354 9.30 3.18 26.12
N SER A 355 8.65 3.42 27.27
CA SER A 355 8.05 2.36 28.08
C SER A 355 6.97 1.58 27.33
N LEU A 356 6.13 2.28 26.54
CA LEU A 356 5.09 1.64 25.76
C LEU A 356 5.69 0.80 24.61
N LEU A 357 6.73 1.30 23.94
CA LEU A 357 7.43 0.52 22.91
C LEU A 357 8.11 -0.72 23.52
N LYS A 358 8.65 -0.57 24.73
CA LYS A 358 9.22 -1.70 25.47
C LYS A 358 8.16 -2.74 25.86
N GLU A 359 6.97 -2.33 26.29
CA GLU A 359 5.87 -3.25 26.58
C GLU A 359 5.45 -4.05 25.34
N ILE A 360 5.46 -3.42 24.15
CA ILE A 360 5.22 -4.08 22.86
C ILE A 360 6.27 -5.18 22.61
N ILE A 361 7.53 -4.83 22.76
CA ILE A 361 8.66 -5.75 22.56
C ILE A 361 8.59 -6.92 23.56
N ASP A 362 8.32 -6.63 24.83
CA ASP A 362 8.20 -7.65 25.89
C ASP A 362 6.99 -8.55 25.64
N TYR A 363 5.87 -8.02 25.10
CA TYR A 363 4.72 -8.81 24.69
C TYR A 363 5.09 -9.77 23.54
N CYS A 364 5.73 -9.29 22.48
CA CYS A 364 6.19 -10.14 21.38
C CYS A 364 7.12 -11.26 21.90
N ARG A 365 8.07 -10.91 22.75
CA ARG A 365 8.98 -11.88 23.36
C ARG A 365 8.26 -12.95 24.19
N SER A 366 7.21 -12.56 24.96
CA SER A 366 6.39 -13.50 25.72
C SER A 366 5.68 -14.55 24.86
N ARG A 367 5.52 -14.26 23.57
CA ARG A 367 4.90 -15.12 22.56
C ARG A 367 5.92 -15.82 21.67
N SER A 368 7.21 -15.69 21.96
CA SER A 368 8.31 -16.21 21.11
C SER A 368 8.29 -15.59 19.69
N ILE A 369 7.85 -14.33 19.59
CA ILE A 369 7.88 -13.55 18.37
C ILE A 369 9.09 -12.63 18.44
N GLY A 370 9.99 -12.74 17.46
CA GLY A 370 11.17 -11.87 17.34
C GLY A 370 10.76 -10.42 17.02
N THR A 371 11.62 -9.48 17.36
CA THR A 371 11.37 -8.06 17.10
C THR A 371 12.54 -7.43 16.35
N VAL A 372 12.21 -6.58 15.36
CA VAL A 372 13.17 -5.78 14.60
C VAL A 372 12.80 -4.31 14.70
N ILE A 373 13.72 -3.44 15.07
CA ILE A 373 13.54 -1.99 14.96
C ILE A 373 14.13 -1.52 13.64
N GLU A 374 13.31 -0.80 12.88
CA GLU A 374 13.71 -0.17 11.64
C GLU A 374 14.17 1.28 11.80
N GLY A 375 15.00 1.74 10.86
CA GLY A 375 15.43 3.13 10.78
C GLY A 375 16.45 3.52 11.83
N ILE A 376 17.34 2.61 12.22
CA ILE A 376 18.53 2.91 13.02
C ILE A 376 19.54 3.60 12.12
N GLU A 377 19.80 4.90 12.35
CA GLU A 377 20.70 5.73 11.53
C GLU A 377 21.91 6.25 12.29
N THR A 378 21.83 6.30 13.61
CA THR A 378 22.88 6.86 14.48
C THR A 378 23.25 5.91 15.62
N ALA A 379 24.42 6.16 16.25
CA ALA A 379 24.81 5.42 17.44
C ALA A 379 23.81 5.58 18.61
N ASP A 380 23.17 6.75 18.72
CA ASP A 380 22.15 7.00 19.75
C ASP A 380 20.90 6.18 19.48
N ASP A 381 20.52 6.01 18.20
CA ASP A 381 19.41 5.11 17.82
C ASP A 381 19.73 3.67 18.23
N LEU A 382 20.96 3.21 17.97
CA LEU A 382 21.40 1.87 18.35
C LEU A 382 21.35 1.67 19.87
N VAL A 383 21.81 2.65 20.65
CA VAL A 383 21.77 2.61 22.13
C VAL A 383 20.31 2.53 22.60
N LEU A 384 19.42 3.34 22.02
CA LEU A 384 17.99 3.30 22.34
C LEU A 384 17.37 1.92 22.00
N ALA A 385 17.59 1.41 20.78
CA ALA A 385 17.08 0.12 20.34
C ALA A 385 17.54 -1.03 21.26
N LYS A 386 18.82 -1.06 21.65
CA LYS A 386 19.36 -2.02 22.62
C LYS A 386 18.72 -1.86 24.01
N SER A 387 18.46 -0.64 24.47
CA SER A 387 17.83 -0.38 25.77
C SER A 387 16.36 -0.83 25.83
N LEU A 388 15.67 -0.82 24.69
CA LEU A 388 14.30 -1.34 24.55
C LEU A 388 14.27 -2.87 24.58
N GLY A 389 15.40 -3.53 24.34
CA GLY A 389 15.55 -4.96 24.36
C GLY A 389 15.05 -5.67 23.11
N THR A 390 15.01 -5.00 21.96
CA THR A 390 14.69 -5.64 20.69
C THR A 390 15.77 -6.63 20.25
N ASP A 391 15.39 -7.65 19.48
CA ASP A 391 16.29 -8.73 19.10
C ASP A 391 17.21 -8.31 17.96
N CYS A 392 16.65 -7.62 16.96
CA CYS A 392 17.37 -7.17 15.77
C CYS A 392 17.11 -5.70 15.48
N GLY A 393 17.98 -5.13 14.65
CA GLY A 393 17.84 -3.79 14.11
C GLY A 393 18.19 -3.74 12.63
N GLN A 394 17.60 -2.77 11.95
CA GLN A 394 17.84 -2.49 10.54
C GLN A 394 17.90 -0.99 10.29
N GLY A 395 18.82 -0.54 9.42
CA GLY A 395 18.92 0.87 9.11
C GLY A 395 20.28 1.28 8.55
N PHE A 396 20.36 2.54 8.12
CA PHE A 396 21.53 3.07 7.42
C PHE A 396 22.78 3.26 8.33
N TYR A 397 22.63 3.00 9.63
CA TYR A 397 23.77 2.97 10.55
C TYR A 397 24.84 1.94 10.11
N TRP A 398 24.40 0.79 9.60
CA TRP A 398 25.31 -0.26 9.11
C TRP A 398 25.57 -0.19 7.62
N GLY A 399 24.67 0.44 6.86
CA GLY A 399 24.77 0.58 5.42
C GLY A 399 23.43 0.70 4.73
N LYS A 400 23.47 1.10 3.47
CA LYS A 400 22.29 1.08 2.60
C LYS A 400 22.14 -0.29 1.95
N PRO A 401 20.94 -0.62 1.44
CA PRO A 401 20.75 -1.80 0.61
C PRO A 401 21.78 -1.87 -0.52
N VAL A 402 22.29 -3.05 -0.79
CA VAL A 402 23.34 -3.28 -1.81
C VAL A 402 22.98 -4.47 -2.71
N PRO A 403 23.46 -4.50 -3.96
CA PRO A 403 23.28 -5.65 -4.83
C PRO A 403 24.08 -6.87 -4.33
N ILE A 404 23.70 -8.08 -4.81
CA ILE A 404 24.29 -9.35 -4.39
C ILE A 404 25.83 -9.38 -4.56
N GLU A 405 26.35 -8.75 -5.61
CA GLU A 405 27.79 -8.70 -5.93
C GLU A 405 28.60 -7.96 -4.86
N SER A 406 27.96 -7.08 -4.09
CA SER A 406 28.60 -6.37 -2.96
C SER A 406 28.65 -7.22 -1.69
N ILE A 407 27.76 -8.23 -1.56
CA ILE A 407 27.69 -9.14 -0.40
C ILE A 407 28.59 -10.35 -0.61
N VAL A 408 28.56 -10.91 -1.83
CA VAL A 408 29.34 -12.07 -2.25
C VAL A 408 30.10 -11.68 -3.52
N PRO A 409 31.29 -11.09 -3.37
CA PRO A 409 32.12 -10.75 -4.52
C PRO A 409 32.44 -12.01 -5.31
N HIS A 410 32.22 -11.99 -6.62
CA HIS A 410 32.67 -13.07 -7.47
C HIS A 410 34.22 -13.14 -7.35
N HIS A 411 34.73 -14.17 -6.69
CA HIS A 411 36.10 -14.53 -6.84
C HIS A 411 36.25 -15.01 -8.27
N GLY A 412 36.82 -14.15 -9.14
CA GLY A 412 37.03 -14.46 -10.53
C GLY A 412 37.76 -15.80 -10.63
N ALA A 413 37.13 -16.70 -11.42
CA ALA A 413 37.73 -17.97 -11.81
C ALA A 413 38.93 -17.75 -12.73
#